data_ffb65cd266edf8d3276701459e9520eb
#
_entry.id   ffb65cd266edf8d3276701459e9520eb
#
_cell.length_a   1.000
_cell.length_b   1.000
_cell.length_c   1.000
_cell.angle_alpha   90.00
_cell.angle_beta   90.00
_cell.angle_gamma   90.00
#
_symmetry.space_group_name_H-M   'P 1'
#
loop_
_entity.id
_entity.type
_entity.pdbx_description
1 polymer ?
#
loop_
_entity_poly.entity_id
_entity_poly.type
_entity_poly.pdbx_seq_one_letter_code
_entity_poly.pdbx_strand_id
1 'polypeptide(L)'
;MLRFAEPTYLYLLFIIPILVCMWILYTRRKKMLVDKIFDRKLQNGLMPNLSKTRPVVKFILSMTVLALLVIVLARPQAGTKISNEKRNGIEAMVALDISNSMLAEDVVPSRLDKSKMLIENMVDGFRNDKVGLVVFAGSSFIQLPITTDFVSAKMFLQSLSPSLIATQGTDIGGAINTCTNSFTKKNNVGRAIIVITDGEDHEGGALEAAKAAKKKGINVFVLGVGLPKGGLVPDGHGGYIKENHGKEVLSVLNEDMCRQIAQAGGGAYIHVDNTNSAQDTLERELTNLQHGELFNAMYSEYDEQFQTFALLALILIIIEMVMLDVKNPFFKNIRLFRK
;
A
#
# COMPACT_ATOMS: atom_id res chain seq x y z
N MET A 1 -7.75 -8.45 -20.30
CA MET A 1 -8.26 -7.47 -21.28
C MET A 1 -7.14 -6.50 -21.60
N LEU A 2 -6.94 -6.17 -22.90
CA LEU A 2 -6.02 -5.10 -23.33
C LEU A 2 -6.66 -3.75 -23.03
N ARG A 3 -5.97 -2.90 -22.28
CA ARG A 3 -6.37 -1.53 -21.97
C ARG A 3 -5.23 -0.59 -22.39
N PHE A 4 -5.54 0.65 -22.77
CA PHE A 4 -4.55 1.69 -23.00
C PHE A 4 -4.56 2.66 -21.83
N ALA A 5 -3.39 2.99 -21.30
CA ALA A 5 -3.27 3.97 -20.22
C ALA A 5 -3.65 5.37 -20.72
N GLU A 6 -3.22 5.70 -21.92
CA GLU A 6 -3.38 7.01 -22.54
C GLU A 6 -4.06 6.90 -23.92
N PRO A 7 -5.39 6.61 -24.00
CA PRO A 7 -6.09 6.39 -25.25
C PRO A 7 -6.11 7.61 -26.17
N THR A 8 -5.87 8.80 -25.62
CA THR A 8 -5.83 10.08 -26.37
C THR A 8 -4.80 10.07 -27.49
N TYR A 9 -3.65 9.39 -27.30
CA TYR A 9 -2.63 9.28 -28.34
C TYR A 9 -3.07 8.47 -29.55
N LEU A 10 -4.07 7.60 -29.44
CA LEU A 10 -4.60 6.87 -30.59
C LEU A 10 -5.19 7.78 -31.67
N TYR A 11 -5.61 9.00 -31.35
CA TYR A 11 -6.05 9.98 -32.35
C TYR A 11 -4.93 10.37 -33.32
N LEU A 12 -3.64 10.22 -32.95
CA LEU A 12 -2.52 10.45 -33.86
C LEU A 12 -2.51 9.48 -35.05
N LEU A 13 -3.20 8.33 -34.96
CA LEU A 13 -3.38 7.42 -36.10
C LEU A 13 -4.10 8.07 -37.29
N PHE A 14 -4.94 9.10 -37.04
CA PHE A 14 -5.57 9.85 -38.13
C PHE A 14 -4.60 10.65 -38.99
N ILE A 15 -3.36 10.84 -38.57
CA ILE A 15 -2.29 11.48 -39.38
C ILE A 15 -1.86 10.54 -40.52
N ILE A 16 -1.92 9.21 -40.30
CA ILE A 16 -1.47 8.21 -41.28
C ILE A 16 -2.22 8.35 -42.63
N PRO A 17 -3.58 8.35 -42.69
CA PRO A 17 -4.29 8.51 -43.95
C PRO A 17 -3.97 9.85 -44.65
N ILE A 18 -3.74 10.91 -43.86
CA ILE A 18 -3.34 12.21 -44.44
C ILE A 18 -1.98 12.09 -45.11
N LEU A 19 -1.00 11.47 -44.45
CA LEU A 19 0.35 11.23 -45.04
C LEU A 19 0.29 10.32 -46.27
N VAL A 20 -0.55 9.29 -46.27
CA VAL A 20 -0.79 8.40 -47.40
C VAL A 20 -1.36 9.21 -48.58
N CYS A 21 -2.34 10.05 -48.35
CA CYS A 21 -2.94 10.91 -49.38
C CYS A 21 -1.88 11.87 -49.98
N MET A 22 -1.12 12.54 -49.12
CA MET A 22 -0.01 13.41 -49.55
C MET A 22 1.02 12.66 -50.40
N TRP A 23 1.41 11.45 -49.98
CA TRP A 23 2.37 10.64 -50.73
C TRP A 23 1.83 10.20 -52.08
N ILE A 24 0.55 9.83 -52.19
CA ILE A 24 -0.10 9.50 -53.46
C ILE A 24 -0.13 10.72 -54.38
N LEU A 25 -0.47 11.91 -53.85
CA LEU A 25 -0.48 13.14 -54.62
C LEU A 25 0.94 13.51 -55.10
N TYR A 26 1.94 13.38 -54.23
CA TYR A 26 3.35 13.62 -54.54
C TYR A 26 3.84 12.69 -55.66
N THR A 27 3.59 11.40 -55.56
CA THR A 27 4.01 10.39 -56.52
C THR A 27 3.31 10.57 -57.86
N ARG A 28 2.03 10.94 -57.88
CA ARG A 28 1.30 11.30 -59.11
C ARG A 28 1.89 12.54 -59.77
N ARG A 29 2.16 13.62 -59.01
CA ARG A 29 2.78 14.84 -59.55
C ARG A 29 4.19 14.58 -60.08
N LYS A 30 5.00 13.84 -59.32
CA LYS A 30 6.34 13.44 -59.76
C LYS A 30 6.30 12.67 -61.06
N LYS A 31 5.37 11.71 -61.19
CA LYS A 31 5.22 10.94 -62.44
C LYS A 31 4.80 11.83 -63.60
N MET A 32 3.85 12.75 -63.45
CA MET A 32 3.43 13.69 -64.45
C MET A 32 4.55 14.61 -64.89
N LEU A 33 5.40 15.10 -63.99
CA LEU A 33 6.54 15.96 -64.30
C LEU A 33 7.61 15.19 -65.07
N VAL A 34 7.90 13.95 -64.63
CA VAL A 34 8.89 13.10 -65.31
C VAL A 34 8.40 12.71 -66.69
N ASP A 35 7.12 12.38 -66.89
CA ASP A 35 6.53 12.06 -68.18
C ASP A 35 6.47 13.30 -69.14
N LYS A 36 6.51 14.55 -68.60
CA LYS A 36 6.59 15.77 -69.37
C LYS A 36 8.02 16.14 -69.88
N ILE A 37 9.03 15.76 -69.06
CA ILE A 37 10.42 16.18 -69.28
C ILE A 37 11.20 15.14 -70.11
N PHE A 38 10.89 13.86 -69.91
CA PHE A 38 11.64 12.75 -70.48
C PHE A 38 10.74 11.80 -71.27
N ASP A 39 11.20 11.52 -72.55
CA ASP A 39 10.56 10.49 -73.34
C ASP A 39 10.73 9.11 -72.68
N ARG A 40 9.66 8.31 -72.64
CA ARG A 40 9.64 7.00 -71.94
C ARG A 40 10.73 6.03 -72.35
N LYS A 41 11.22 6.14 -73.61
CA LYS A 41 12.33 5.31 -74.11
C LYS A 41 13.69 5.70 -73.52
N LEU A 42 13.93 6.99 -73.25
CA LEU A 42 15.15 7.45 -72.60
C LEU A 42 15.20 7.19 -71.08
N GLN A 43 14.07 7.12 -70.43
CA GLN A 43 13.97 6.91 -69.00
C GLN A 43 14.60 5.56 -68.53
N ASN A 44 14.39 4.48 -69.27
CA ASN A 44 14.94 3.16 -68.95
C ASN A 44 16.48 3.09 -69.23
N GLY A 45 17.01 3.93 -70.08
CA GLY A 45 18.44 3.98 -70.35
C GLY A 45 19.23 4.82 -69.36
N LEU A 46 18.65 5.94 -68.93
CA LEU A 46 19.29 6.87 -67.96
C LEU A 46 19.26 6.44 -66.52
N MET A 47 18.26 5.61 -66.11
CA MET A 47 18.10 5.19 -64.72
C MET A 47 17.87 3.66 -64.59
N PRO A 48 18.82 2.80 -65.01
CA PRO A 48 18.64 1.35 -65.04
C PRO A 48 18.54 0.73 -63.63
N ASN A 49 19.01 1.42 -62.63
CA ASN A 49 19.08 0.94 -61.25
C ASN A 49 17.94 1.42 -60.34
N LEU A 50 17.00 2.22 -60.84
CA LEU A 50 15.87 2.71 -60.06
C LEU A 50 14.82 1.60 -59.91
N SER A 51 14.48 1.28 -58.64
CA SER A 51 13.42 0.30 -58.34
C SER A 51 12.08 1.03 -58.20
N LYS A 52 11.05 0.58 -58.91
CA LYS A 52 9.68 1.13 -58.78
C LYS A 52 8.96 0.69 -57.51
N THR A 53 9.36 -0.46 -56.93
CA THR A 53 8.69 -1.08 -55.78
C THR A 53 9.29 -0.69 -54.45
N ARG A 54 10.62 -0.45 -54.38
CA ARG A 54 11.32 -0.14 -53.13
C ARG A 54 10.82 1.14 -52.44
N PRO A 55 10.57 2.27 -53.11
CA PRO A 55 10.02 3.45 -52.45
C PRO A 55 8.64 3.22 -51.84
N VAL A 56 7.84 2.36 -52.49
CA VAL A 56 6.49 2.00 -51.99
C VAL A 56 6.63 1.16 -50.71
N VAL A 57 7.49 0.13 -50.74
CA VAL A 57 7.73 -0.74 -49.58
C VAL A 57 8.30 0.07 -48.40
N LYS A 58 9.27 0.95 -48.70
CA LYS A 58 9.88 1.83 -47.68
C LYS A 58 8.82 2.73 -47.04
N PHE A 59 7.95 3.35 -47.87
CA PHE A 59 6.87 4.18 -47.37
C PHE A 59 5.88 3.38 -46.48
N ILE A 60 5.51 2.15 -46.89
CA ILE A 60 4.65 1.29 -46.10
C ILE A 60 5.33 0.95 -44.77
N LEU A 61 6.64 0.65 -44.79
CA LEU A 61 7.41 0.34 -43.58
C LEU A 61 7.42 1.56 -42.64
N SER A 62 7.71 2.77 -43.14
CA SER A 62 7.66 4.00 -42.32
C SER A 62 6.30 4.25 -41.71
N MET A 63 5.20 4.02 -42.46
CA MET A 63 3.85 4.18 -41.92
C MET A 63 3.54 3.14 -40.83
N THR A 64 4.03 1.91 -41.02
CA THR A 64 3.88 0.85 -39.99
C THR A 64 4.66 1.19 -38.73
N VAL A 65 5.89 1.68 -38.88
CA VAL A 65 6.69 2.16 -37.74
C VAL A 65 5.98 3.30 -37.00
N LEU A 66 5.43 4.27 -37.73
CA LEU A 66 4.69 5.39 -37.15
C LEU A 66 3.47 4.88 -36.37
N ALA A 67 2.73 3.94 -36.93
CA ALA A 67 1.57 3.32 -36.22
C ALA A 67 2.00 2.61 -34.93
N LEU A 68 3.11 1.86 -34.96
CA LEU A 68 3.64 1.19 -33.77
C LEU A 68 4.11 2.19 -32.71
N LEU A 69 4.76 3.28 -33.12
CA LEU A 69 5.16 4.33 -32.18
C LEU A 69 3.97 5.01 -31.51
N VAL A 70 2.88 5.24 -32.24
CA VAL A 70 1.63 5.76 -31.66
C VAL A 70 1.04 4.76 -30.65
N ILE A 71 1.08 3.45 -30.94
CA ILE A 71 0.65 2.42 -30.00
C ILE A 71 1.54 2.39 -28.75
N VAL A 72 2.86 2.56 -28.90
CA VAL A 72 3.80 2.66 -27.78
C VAL A 72 3.46 3.85 -26.90
N LEU A 73 3.18 5.03 -27.48
CA LEU A 73 2.77 6.22 -26.73
C LEU A 73 1.44 6.04 -26.01
N ALA A 74 0.51 5.24 -26.56
CA ALA A 74 -0.77 4.94 -25.92
C ALA A 74 -0.62 3.98 -24.73
N ARG A 75 0.60 3.45 -24.43
CA ARG A 75 0.94 2.57 -23.31
C ARG A 75 -0.04 1.40 -23.19
N PRO A 76 0.03 0.41 -24.09
CA PRO A 76 -0.83 -0.79 -23.98
C PRO A 76 -0.51 -1.57 -22.71
N GLN A 77 -1.54 -1.87 -21.94
CA GLN A 77 -1.49 -2.59 -20.67
C GLN A 77 -2.24 -3.92 -20.82
N ALA A 78 -1.61 -5.01 -20.43
CA ALA A 78 -2.22 -6.33 -20.46
C ALA A 78 -2.02 -7.07 -19.15
N GLY A 79 -3.14 -7.49 -18.54
CA GLY A 79 -3.12 -8.23 -17.28
C GLY A 79 -2.92 -7.35 -16.05
N THR A 80 -3.09 -7.95 -14.91
CA THR A 80 -2.74 -7.38 -13.60
C THR A 80 -1.55 -8.18 -13.07
N LYS A 81 -0.41 -7.56 -12.89
CA LYS A 81 0.67 -8.13 -12.09
C LYS A 81 0.25 -8.05 -10.63
N ILE A 82 0.06 -9.17 -10.00
CA ILE A 82 0.04 -9.24 -8.54
C ILE A 82 1.51 -9.15 -8.13
N SER A 83 1.98 -7.97 -7.78
CA SER A 83 3.28 -7.80 -7.16
C SER A 83 3.20 -8.30 -5.73
N ASN A 84 3.69 -9.50 -5.50
CA ASN A 84 3.93 -10.01 -4.15
C ASN A 84 5.24 -9.37 -3.64
N GLU A 85 5.18 -8.12 -3.22
CA GLU A 85 6.27 -7.58 -2.42
C GLU A 85 6.30 -8.30 -1.07
N LYS A 86 7.35 -9.03 -0.82
CA LYS A 86 7.65 -9.58 0.50
C LYS A 86 8.05 -8.42 1.39
N ARG A 87 7.18 -8.06 2.31
CA ARG A 87 7.49 -7.07 3.35
C ARG A 87 7.62 -7.79 4.68
N ASN A 88 8.71 -7.56 5.36
CA ASN A 88 8.90 -8.03 6.73
C ASN A 88 8.26 -7.03 7.69
N GLY A 89 7.45 -7.53 8.61
CA GLY A 89 6.78 -6.68 9.59
C GLY A 89 6.08 -7.53 10.66
N ILE A 90 5.49 -6.86 11.64
CA ILE A 90 4.71 -7.50 12.72
C ILE A 90 3.22 -7.24 12.56
N GLU A 91 2.40 -8.07 13.20
CA GLU A 91 0.99 -7.82 13.45
C GLU A 91 0.83 -7.35 14.89
N ALA A 92 0.41 -6.09 15.08
CA ALA A 92 0.16 -5.49 16.39
C ALA A 92 -1.34 -5.33 16.63
N MET A 93 -1.88 -5.90 17.71
CA MET A 93 -3.23 -5.65 18.18
C MET A 93 -3.18 -4.75 19.40
N VAL A 94 -3.74 -3.56 19.29
CA VAL A 94 -3.87 -2.62 20.41
C VAL A 94 -5.17 -2.91 21.13
N ALA A 95 -5.11 -3.19 22.43
CA ALA A 95 -6.26 -3.26 23.30
C ALA A 95 -6.29 -1.99 24.16
N LEU A 96 -7.20 -1.08 23.85
CA LEU A 96 -7.31 0.20 24.54
C LEU A 96 -8.47 0.16 25.54
N ASP A 97 -8.15 0.40 26.78
CA ASP A 97 -9.11 0.62 27.85
C ASP A 97 -9.84 1.95 27.65
N ILE A 98 -11.16 1.89 27.58
CA ILE A 98 -12.03 3.08 27.50
C ILE A 98 -13.00 3.15 28.67
N SER A 99 -12.66 2.54 29.80
CA SER A 99 -13.42 2.67 31.07
C SER A 99 -13.41 4.12 31.56
N ASN A 100 -14.33 4.44 32.46
CA ASN A 100 -14.44 5.79 33.00
C ASN A 100 -13.18 6.24 33.75
N SER A 101 -12.43 5.32 34.39
CA SER A 101 -11.15 5.62 35.06
C SER A 101 -10.11 6.23 34.13
N MET A 102 -10.17 5.90 32.81
CA MET A 102 -9.30 6.48 31.79
C MET A 102 -9.59 7.95 31.47
N LEU A 103 -10.68 8.54 32.00
CA LEU A 103 -10.93 9.97 31.95
C LEU A 103 -10.13 10.76 33.00
N ALA A 104 -9.47 10.10 33.95
CA ALA A 104 -8.66 10.79 34.96
C ALA A 104 -7.56 11.63 34.32
N GLU A 105 -7.30 12.81 34.92
CA GLU A 105 -6.42 13.85 34.40
C GLU A 105 -5.07 13.92 35.14
N ASP A 106 -4.69 12.86 35.83
CA ASP A 106 -3.37 12.75 36.46
C ASP A 106 -2.23 12.67 35.42
N VAL A 107 -2.56 12.22 34.19
CA VAL A 107 -1.73 12.30 33.00
C VAL A 107 -2.40 13.25 32.01
N VAL A 108 -1.66 14.23 31.50
CA VAL A 108 -2.22 15.33 30.66
C VAL A 108 -2.29 14.93 29.18
N PRO A 109 -3.42 15.16 28.45
CA PRO A 109 -4.67 15.84 28.89
C PRO A 109 -5.58 14.97 29.77
N SER A 110 -5.74 13.70 29.43
CA SER A 110 -6.36 12.63 30.22
C SER A 110 -5.60 11.35 29.94
N ARG A 111 -5.81 10.29 30.75
CA ARG A 111 -5.20 8.97 30.47
C ARG A 111 -5.61 8.46 29.09
N LEU A 112 -6.90 8.61 28.73
CA LEU A 112 -7.43 8.16 27.43
C LEU A 112 -6.81 8.95 26.28
N ASP A 113 -6.76 10.28 26.36
CA ASP A 113 -6.22 11.10 25.29
C ASP A 113 -4.70 10.92 25.15
N LYS A 114 -3.97 10.78 26.27
CA LYS A 114 -2.55 10.42 26.21
C LYS A 114 -2.33 9.08 25.54
N SER A 115 -3.19 8.09 25.83
CA SER A 115 -3.13 6.78 25.18
C SER A 115 -3.39 6.85 23.69
N LYS A 116 -4.37 7.64 23.25
CA LYS A 116 -4.63 7.89 21.81
C LYS A 116 -3.42 8.51 21.13
N MET A 117 -2.83 9.56 21.73
CA MET A 117 -1.62 10.21 21.17
C MET A 117 -0.45 9.23 21.05
N LEU A 118 -0.26 8.35 22.05
CA LEU A 118 0.79 7.35 22.03
C LEU A 118 0.58 6.33 20.90
N ILE A 119 -0.67 5.85 20.71
CA ILE A 119 -1.02 4.93 19.63
C ILE A 119 -0.83 5.61 18.26
N GLU A 120 -1.24 6.87 18.09
CA GLU A 120 -1.04 7.62 16.85
C GLU A 120 0.44 7.71 16.48
N ASN A 121 1.29 8.09 17.45
CA ASN A 121 2.73 8.18 17.24
C ASN A 121 3.35 6.82 16.90
N MET A 122 2.93 5.76 17.60
CA MET A 122 3.38 4.39 17.31
C MET A 122 3.02 3.97 15.88
N VAL A 123 1.79 4.24 15.45
CA VAL A 123 1.30 3.91 14.09
C VAL A 123 2.06 4.71 13.03
N ASP A 124 2.47 5.95 13.31
CA ASP A 124 3.32 6.75 12.41
C ASP A 124 4.71 6.16 12.21
N GLY A 125 5.24 5.43 13.20
CA GLY A 125 6.49 4.69 13.11
C GLY A 125 6.38 3.42 12.26
N PHE A 126 5.18 2.90 12.04
CA PHE A 126 4.95 1.65 11.30
C PHE A 126 5.16 1.84 9.79
N ARG A 127 6.02 1.02 9.20
CA ARG A 127 6.27 1.05 7.75
C ARG A 127 5.73 -0.17 7.03
N ASN A 128 5.99 -1.34 7.59
CA ASN A 128 5.65 -2.64 7.01
C ASN A 128 4.75 -3.46 7.94
N ASP A 129 4.34 -2.88 9.04
CA ASP A 129 3.57 -3.52 10.09
C ASP A 129 2.07 -3.44 9.80
N LYS A 130 1.29 -4.22 10.53
CA LYS A 130 -0.16 -4.14 10.53
C LYS A 130 -0.65 -3.82 11.92
N VAL A 131 -1.69 -3.03 11.99
CA VAL A 131 -2.34 -2.66 13.25
C VAL A 131 -3.81 -3.07 13.24
N GLY A 132 -4.30 -3.55 14.38
CA GLY A 132 -5.70 -3.73 14.69
C GLY A 132 -6.02 -3.06 16.02
N LEU A 133 -7.28 -2.73 16.25
CA LEU A 133 -7.73 -2.02 17.44
C LEU A 133 -8.90 -2.77 18.08
N VAL A 134 -8.73 -3.15 19.33
CA VAL A 134 -9.75 -3.64 20.24
C VAL A 134 -9.97 -2.56 21.28
N VAL A 135 -11.20 -2.27 21.60
CA VAL A 135 -11.56 -1.41 22.73
C VAL A 135 -12.26 -2.23 23.79
N PHE A 136 -12.02 -1.91 25.05
CA PHE A 136 -12.63 -2.63 26.16
C PHE A 136 -12.93 -1.74 27.36
N ALA A 137 -13.89 -2.20 28.14
CA ALA A 137 -14.25 -1.77 29.47
C ALA A 137 -14.80 -3.02 30.20
N GLY A 138 -16.03 -3.08 30.64
CA GLY A 138 -16.67 -4.31 31.12
C GLY A 138 -16.95 -5.36 30.05
N SER A 139 -16.73 -5.06 28.81
CA SER A 139 -16.74 -5.96 27.64
C SER A 139 -15.76 -5.50 26.59
N SER A 140 -15.36 -6.40 25.68
CA SER A 140 -14.38 -6.09 24.63
C SER A 140 -14.92 -6.35 23.24
N PHE A 141 -14.59 -5.50 22.27
CA PHE A 141 -14.94 -5.70 20.86
C PHE A 141 -13.88 -5.14 19.90
N ILE A 142 -13.87 -5.67 18.68
CA ILE A 142 -12.94 -5.25 17.64
C ILE A 142 -13.48 -3.98 17.01
N GLN A 143 -12.77 -2.87 17.20
CA GLN A 143 -13.07 -1.60 16.54
C GLN A 143 -12.47 -1.55 15.13
N LEU A 144 -11.28 -2.12 14.96
CA LEU A 144 -10.59 -2.20 13.67
C LEU A 144 -9.91 -3.57 13.55
N PRO A 145 -10.28 -4.38 12.55
CA PRO A 145 -9.51 -5.58 12.20
C PRO A 145 -8.09 -5.25 11.77
N ILE A 146 -7.19 -6.23 11.85
CA ILE A 146 -5.79 -6.06 11.42
C ILE A 146 -5.71 -5.55 9.98
N THR A 147 -5.10 -4.37 9.80
CA THR A 147 -4.98 -3.68 8.51
C THR A 147 -3.65 -2.96 8.37
N THR A 148 -3.31 -2.58 7.15
CA THR A 148 -2.22 -1.64 6.82
C THR A 148 -2.74 -0.23 6.55
N ASP A 149 -4.03 0.01 6.70
CA ASP A 149 -4.65 1.31 6.54
C ASP A 149 -4.55 2.11 7.86
N PHE A 150 -3.43 2.81 8.00
CA PHE A 150 -3.15 3.62 9.18
C PHE A 150 -4.02 4.88 9.26
N VAL A 151 -4.54 5.36 8.11
CA VAL A 151 -5.44 6.52 8.09
C VAL A 151 -6.75 6.16 8.78
N SER A 152 -7.35 5.04 8.38
CA SER A 152 -8.56 4.52 9.05
C SER A 152 -8.30 4.22 10.52
N ALA A 153 -7.14 3.65 10.87
CA ALA A 153 -6.78 3.36 12.25
C ALA A 153 -6.82 4.63 13.14
N LYS A 154 -6.23 5.73 12.66
CA LYS A 154 -6.25 7.01 13.37
C LYS A 154 -7.64 7.63 13.45
N MET A 155 -8.44 7.56 12.38
CA MET A 155 -9.82 8.04 12.40
C MET A 155 -10.67 7.33 13.46
N PHE A 156 -10.58 5.99 13.52
CA PHE A 156 -11.29 5.22 14.55
C PHE A 156 -10.79 5.56 15.93
N LEU A 157 -9.49 5.69 16.13
CA LEU A 157 -8.90 6.03 17.41
C LEU A 157 -9.42 7.38 17.96
N GLN A 158 -9.52 8.41 17.12
CA GLN A 158 -10.03 9.72 17.53
C GLN A 158 -11.50 9.69 17.96
N SER A 159 -12.32 8.80 17.36
CA SER A 159 -13.75 8.66 17.68
C SER A 159 -14.03 7.93 18.99
N LEU A 160 -13.01 7.36 19.64
CA LEU A 160 -13.21 6.57 20.86
C LEU A 160 -13.59 7.46 22.05
N SER A 161 -14.56 6.97 22.80
CA SER A 161 -15.01 7.58 24.06
C SER A 161 -15.57 6.48 24.99
N PRO A 162 -15.59 6.69 26.30
CA PRO A 162 -16.18 5.72 27.23
C PRO A 162 -17.64 5.37 26.95
N SER A 163 -18.39 6.27 26.30
CA SER A 163 -19.79 6.05 25.94
C SER A 163 -20.02 4.97 24.88
N LEU A 164 -18.98 4.49 24.21
CA LEU A 164 -19.09 3.41 23.22
C LEU A 164 -19.41 2.06 23.85
N ILE A 165 -19.08 1.84 25.15
CA ILE A 165 -19.36 0.62 25.88
C ILE A 165 -20.34 0.92 26.98
N ALA A 166 -21.52 0.31 26.89
CA ALA A 166 -22.57 0.53 27.88
C ALA A 166 -22.24 -0.14 29.24
N THR A 167 -21.56 -1.30 29.22
CA THR A 167 -21.15 -2.04 30.41
C THR A 167 -19.85 -1.45 30.94
N GLN A 168 -19.92 -0.73 32.06
CA GLN A 168 -18.73 -0.23 32.74
C GLN A 168 -18.04 -1.33 33.54
N GLY A 169 -16.79 -1.15 33.85
CA GLY A 169 -15.89 -2.13 34.45
C GLY A 169 -14.64 -2.28 33.59
N THR A 170 -13.80 -3.26 33.92
CA THR A 170 -12.55 -3.50 33.16
C THR A 170 -12.32 -5.00 33.08
N ASP A 171 -12.44 -5.56 31.85
CA ASP A 171 -12.19 -6.97 31.53
C ASP A 171 -10.93 -7.06 30.61
N ILE A 172 -9.75 -7.02 31.26
CA ILE A 172 -8.45 -7.14 30.57
C ILE A 172 -8.32 -8.56 29.99
N GLY A 173 -8.80 -9.58 30.67
CA GLY A 173 -8.73 -10.97 30.22
C GLY A 173 -9.51 -11.21 28.93
N GLY A 174 -10.74 -10.70 28.85
CA GLY A 174 -11.58 -10.72 27.66
C GLY A 174 -10.94 -9.94 26.48
N ALA A 175 -10.34 -8.78 26.76
CA ALA A 175 -9.64 -7.97 25.75
C ALA A 175 -8.44 -8.74 25.13
N ILE A 176 -7.58 -9.36 25.95
CA ILE A 176 -6.46 -10.18 25.49
C ILE A 176 -6.95 -11.38 24.65
N ASN A 177 -8.03 -12.04 25.09
CA ASN A 177 -8.62 -13.15 24.34
C ASN A 177 -9.19 -12.69 22.99
N THR A 178 -9.88 -11.56 22.96
CA THR A 178 -10.40 -10.96 21.72
C THR A 178 -9.26 -10.62 20.75
N CYS A 179 -8.19 -10.00 21.24
CA CYS A 179 -6.98 -9.74 20.44
C CYS A 179 -6.36 -11.04 19.92
N THR A 180 -6.18 -12.04 20.80
CA THR A 180 -5.57 -13.33 20.45
C THR A 180 -6.30 -14.05 19.31
N ASN A 181 -7.62 -13.94 19.27
CA ASN A 181 -8.45 -14.57 18.25
C ASN A 181 -8.55 -13.76 16.94
N SER A 182 -8.09 -12.51 16.94
CA SER A 182 -8.17 -11.58 15.80
C SER A 182 -6.95 -11.61 14.89
N PHE A 183 -5.87 -12.29 15.28
CA PHE A 183 -4.68 -12.43 14.46
C PHE A 183 -4.92 -13.28 13.21
N THR A 184 -4.17 -12.98 12.15
CA THR A 184 -4.23 -13.79 10.93
C THR A 184 -3.68 -15.21 11.18
N LYS A 185 -4.16 -16.20 10.40
CA LYS A 185 -3.68 -17.59 10.54
C LYS A 185 -2.30 -17.83 9.89
N LYS A 186 -1.57 -16.78 9.53
CA LYS A 186 -0.26 -16.91 8.89
C LYS A 186 0.80 -17.31 9.91
N ASN A 187 1.60 -18.29 9.56
CA ASN A 187 2.79 -18.67 10.33
C ASN A 187 3.97 -17.76 9.98
N ASN A 188 4.90 -17.58 10.91
CA ASN A 188 6.14 -16.80 10.77
C ASN A 188 5.97 -15.26 10.70
N VAL A 189 4.95 -14.71 11.36
CA VAL A 189 4.81 -13.26 11.55
C VAL A 189 4.94 -12.96 13.03
N GLY A 190 5.75 -11.97 13.38
CA GLY A 190 5.83 -11.47 14.77
C GLY A 190 4.48 -10.91 15.18
N ARG A 191 4.00 -11.29 16.39
CA ARG A 191 2.69 -10.89 16.91
C ARG A 191 2.83 -10.24 18.25
N ALA A 192 2.21 -9.07 18.41
CA ALA A 192 2.18 -8.32 19.64
C ALA A 192 0.74 -7.94 20.01
N ILE A 193 0.37 -8.13 21.26
CA ILE A 193 -0.78 -7.47 21.88
C ILE A 193 -0.23 -6.34 22.74
N ILE A 194 -0.76 -5.13 22.55
CA ILE A 194 -0.38 -3.93 23.29
C ILE A 194 -1.60 -3.52 24.10
N VAL A 195 -1.62 -3.87 25.38
CA VAL A 195 -2.71 -3.52 26.32
C VAL A 195 -2.39 -2.17 26.93
N ILE A 196 -3.31 -1.22 26.83
CA ILE A 196 -3.18 0.13 27.40
C ILE A 196 -4.31 0.31 28.42
N THR A 197 -3.97 0.38 29.69
CA THR A 197 -4.92 0.37 30.81
C THR A 197 -4.30 1.02 32.05
N ASP A 198 -5.12 1.34 33.05
CA ASP A 198 -4.67 1.69 34.41
C ASP A 198 -4.50 0.46 35.33
N GLY A 199 -4.75 -0.74 34.80
CA GLY A 199 -4.51 -1.98 35.48
C GLY A 199 -5.58 -2.36 36.56
N GLU A 200 -6.69 -1.65 36.62
CA GLU A 200 -7.85 -2.07 37.41
C GLU A 200 -8.54 -3.22 36.65
N ASP A 201 -8.41 -4.46 37.15
CA ASP A 201 -9.06 -5.67 36.59
C ASP A 201 -10.19 -6.12 37.52
N HIS A 202 -11.43 -5.91 37.04
CA HIS A 202 -12.62 -6.19 37.87
C HIS A 202 -13.17 -7.60 37.62
N GLU A 203 -12.93 -8.18 36.44
CA GLU A 203 -13.48 -9.49 36.06
C GLU A 203 -12.47 -10.63 36.29
N GLY A 204 -11.18 -10.32 36.37
CA GLY A 204 -10.09 -11.28 36.56
C GLY A 204 -9.76 -12.06 35.26
N GLY A 205 -8.86 -13.01 35.38
CA GLY A 205 -8.47 -13.88 34.25
C GLY A 205 -7.43 -13.29 33.32
N ALA A 206 -6.95 -12.06 33.54
CA ALA A 206 -5.96 -11.41 32.68
C ALA A 206 -4.64 -12.19 32.62
N LEU A 207 -4.17 -12.77 33.75
CA LEU A 207 -2.94 -13.57 33.78
C LEU A 207 -3.04 -14.86 32.96
N GLU A 208 -4.20 -15.55 33.03
CA GLU A 208 -4.47 -16.77 32.28
C GLU A 208 -4.54 -16.47 30.79
N ALA A 209 -5.22 -15.39 30.38
CA ALA A 209 -5.32 -14.94 29.02
C ALA A 209 -3.94 -14.58 28.45
N ALA A 210 -3.09 -13.86 29.21
CA ALA A 210 -1.73 -13.52 28.80
C ALA A 210 -0.84 -14.77 28.60
N LYS A 211 -0.93 -15.76 29.54
CA LYS A 211 -0.23 -17.05 29.40
C LYS A 211 -0.71 -17.83 28.18
N ALA A 212 -2.01 -17.79 27.88
CA ALA A 212 -2.57 -18.46 26.71
C ALA A 212 -2.11 -17.80 25.40
N ALA A 213 -2.03 -16.47 25.36
CA ALA A 213 -1.47 -15.72 24.23
C ALA A 213 0.00 -16.09 23.99
N LYS A 214 0.82 -16.12 25.03
CA LYS A 214 2.23 -16.53 24.95
C LYS A 214 2.41 -17.95 24.39
N LYS A 215 1.57 -18.90 24.82
CA LYS A 215 1.60 -20.28 24.26
C LYS A 215 1.31 -20.33 22.75
N LYS A 216 0.59 -19.35 22.23
CA LYS A 216 0.33 -19.19 20.79
C LYS A 216 1.41 -18.38 20.06
N GLY A 217 2.52 -18.03 20.72
CA GLY A 217 3.61 -17.23 20.14
C GLY A 217 3.29 -15.75 20.03
N ILE A 218 2.38 -15.22 20.86
CA ILE A 218 1.97 -13.82 20.87
C ILE A 218 2.53 -13.17 22.13
N ASN A 219 3.30 -12.10 22.00
CA ASN A 219 3.84 -11.34 23.13
C ASN A 219 2.83 -10.29 23.59
N VAL A 220 2.65 -10.15 24.90
CA VAL A 220 1.70 -9.19 25.49
C VAL A 220 2.49 -8.10 26.21
N PHE A 221 2.46 -6.90 25.65
CA PHE A 221 3.02 -5.69 26.26
C PHE A 221 1.91 -4.97 27.00
N VAL A 222 2.21 -4.42 28.18
CA VAL A 222 1.25 -3.68 28.97
C VAL A 222 1.77 -2.28 29.23
N LEU A 223 1.01 -1.29 28.79
CA LEU A 223 1.26 0.13 29.02
C LEU A 223 0.34 0.58 30.16
N GLY A 224 0.91 0.77 31.34
CA GLY A 224 0.19 1.27 32.49
C GLY A 224 0.13 2.78 32.47
N VAL A 225 -1.09 3.32 32.33
CA VAL A 225 -1.33 4.77 32.22
C VAL A 225 -1.87 5.33 33.52
N GLY A 226 -1.20 6.30 34.07
CA GLY A 226 -1.58 6.96 35.30
C GLY A 226 -0.42 7.17 36.26
N LEU A 227 -0.67 7.91 37.35
CA LEU A 227 0.32 8.15 38.39
C LEU A 227 0.01 7.32 39.65
N PRO A 228 1.03 6.97 40.47
CA PRO A 228 0.82 6.25 41.73
C PRO A 228 -0.03 7.03 42.75
N LYS A 229 -0.14 8.36 42.61
CA LYS A 229 -1.00 9.19 43.47
C LYS A 229 -2.47 9.08 43.08
N GLY A 230 -2.76 8.53 41.91
CA GLY A 230 -4.10 8.48 41.35
C GLY A 230 -4.62 9.84 40.84
N GLY A 231 -5.75 9.78 40.13
CA GLY A 231 -6.50 10.93 39.63
C GLY A 231 -7.98 10.80 39.93
N LEU A 232 -8.64 11.94 40.13
CA LEU A 232 -10.10 11.99 40.23
C LEU A 232 -10.71 11.78 38.87
N VAL A 233 -11.82 11.06 38.76
CA VAL A 233 -12.49 10.75 37.52
C VAL A 233 -13.57 11.80 37.24
N PRO A 234 -13.47 12.62 36.18
CA PRO A 234 -14.47 13.62 35.79
C PRO A 234 -15.83 12.99 35.47
N ASP A 235 -16.92 13.68 35.80
CA ASP A 235 -18.30 13.27 35.48
C ASP A 235 -18.80 13.83 34.12
N GLY A 236 -17.98 14.64 33.44
CA GLY A 236 -18.33 15.31 32.19
C GLY A 236 -19.24 16.52 32.35
N HIS A 237 -19.66 16.88 33.56
CA HIS A 237 -20.52 18.02 33.88
C HIS A 237 -19.82 19.10 34.75
N GLY A 238 -18.50 19.01 34.85
CA GLY A 238 -17.68 19.93 35.65
C GLY A 238 -17.50 19.50 37.09
N GLY A 239 -17.88 18.26 37.45
CA GLY A 239 -17.67 17.58 38.74
C GLY A 239 -16.86 16.31 38.58
N TYR A 240 -16.85 15.49 39.67
CA TYR A 240 -16.20 14.21 39.70
C TYR A 240 -17.21 13.11 40.04
N ILE A 241 -17.01 11.92 39.49
CA ILE A 241 -17.82 10.74 39.79
C ILE A 241 -17.74 10.47 41.29
N LYS A 242 -18.91 10.19 41.92
CA LYS A 242 -19.00 9.90 43.35
C LYS A 242 -19.49 8.48 43.57
N GLU A 243 -18.90 7.84 44.58
CA GLU A 243 -19.41 6.56 45.13
C GLU A 243 -20.74 6.76 45.84
N ASN A 244 -21.39 5.64 46.18
CA ASN A 244 -22.70 5.59 46.88
C ASN A 244 -22.73 6.36 48.20
N HIS A 245 -21.59 6.74 48.75
CA HIS A 245 -21.48 7.51 50.02
C HIS A 245 -21.05 8.98 49.79
N GLY A 246 -21.08 9.48 48.54
CA GLY A 246 -20.76 10.87 48.18
C GLY A 246 -19.28 11.20 48.13
N LYS A 247 -18.39 10.23 48.34
CA LYS A 247 -16.95 10.39 48.18
C LYS A 247 -16.57 10.35 46.72
N GLU A 248 -15.69 11.23 46.30
CA GLU A 248 -15.17 11.26 44.94
C GLU A 248 -14.34 9.99 44.65
N VAL A 249 -14.51 9.43 43.44
CA VAL A 249 -13.79 8.25 42.96
C VAL A 249 -12.37 8.63 42.64
N LEU A 250 -11.41 8.04 43.33
CA LEU A 250 -9.98 8.16 43.04
C LEU A 250 -9.51 6.88 42.35
N SER A 251 -9.17 6.96 41.06
CA SER A 251 -8.56 5.85 40.33
C SER A 251 -7.04 5.90 40.46
N VAL A 252 -6.44 4.78 40.80
CA VAL A 252 -4.99 4.62 40.99
C VAL A 252 -4.44 3.56 40.05
N LEU A 253 -3.32 3.86 39.41
CA LEU A 253 -2.65 2.88 38.54
C LEU A 253 -2.24 1.62 39.36
N ASN A 254 -2.73 0.45 38.95
CA ASN A 254 -2.31 -0.84 39.51
C ASN A 254 -1.08 -1.39 38.75
N GLU A 255 0.07 -0.84 39.08
CA GLU A 255 1.32 -1.16 38.40
C GLU A 255 1.74 -2.62 38.55
N ASP A 256 1.47 -3.21 39.72
CA ASP A 256 1.82 -4.61 40.02
C ASP A 256 1.05 -5.58 39.13
N MET A 257 -0.24 -5.36 38.92
CA MET A 257 -1.05 -6.15 38.01
C MET A 257 -0.57 -6.03 36.59
N CYS A 258 -0.29 -4.83 36.10
CA CYS A 258 0.25 -4.57 34.77
C CYS A 258 1.56 -5.32 34.55
N ARG A 259 2.48 -5.31 35.52
CA ARG A 259 3.75 -6.03 35.47
C ARG A 259 3.57 -7.53 35.37
N GLN A 260 2.68 -8.07 36.20
CA GLN A 260 2.38 -9.51 36.20
C GLN A 260 1.79 -9.98 34.89
N ILE A 261 0.86 -9.23 34.31
CA ILE A 261 0.26 -9.54 32.98
C ILE A 261 1.33 -9.54 31.90
N ALA A 262 2.18 -8.50 31.84
CA ALA A 262 3.25 -8.38 30.84
C ALA A 262 4.26 -9.54 30.95
N GLN A 263 4.67 -9.90 32.19
CA GLN A 263 5.58 -11.01 32.42
C GLN A 263 4.97 -12.36 32.04
N ALA A 264 3.70 -12.58 32.37
CA ALA A 264 2.95 -13.79 32.03
C ALA A 264 2.81 -13.93 30.50
N GLY A 265 2.62 -12.79 29.78
CA GLY A 265 2.50 -12.70 28.34
C GLY A 265 3.84 -12.72 27.57
N GLY A 266 4.98 -12.69 28.28
CA GLY A 266 6.31 -12.72 27.66
C GLY A 266 6.72 -11.43 26.97
N GLY A 267 6.04 -10.31 27.25
CA GLY A 267 6.41 -8.96 26.86
C GLY A 267 6.95 -8.13 28.02
N ALA A 268 6.89 -6.81 27.89
CA ALA A 268 7.38 -5.85 28.87
C ALA A 268 6.24 -4.97 29.41
N TYR A 269 6.36 -4.55 30.66
CA TYR A 269 5.58 -3.48 31.23
C TYR A 269 6.24 -2.13 30.94
N ILE A 270 5.46 -1.15 30.53
CA ILE A 270 5.92 0.19 30.21
C ILE A 270 5.02 1.19 30.94
N HIS A 271 5.61 2.03 31.79
CA HIS A 271 4.87 3.08 32.47
C HIS A 271 4.67 4.28 31.54
N VAL A 272 3.43 4.74 31.43
CA VAL A 272 3.06 5.92 30.63
C VAL A 272 2.80 7.09 31.57
N ASP A 273 3.71 8.04 31.56
CA ASP A 273 3.63 9.30 32.28
C ASP A 273 3.51 10.48 31.31
N ASN A 274 3.79 11.69 31.79
CA ASN A 274 3.78 12.89 30.96
C ASN A 274 5.00 13.04 30.02
N THR A 275 5.97 12.12 30.08
CA THR A 275 7.13 12.09 29.18
C THR A 275 6.85 11.28 27.91
N ASN A 276 7.78 11.27 26.99
CA ASN A 276 7.70 10.44 25.76
C ASN A 276 8.53 9.14 25.87
N SER A 277 9.07 8.83 27.05
CA SER A 277 9.92 7.66 27.28
C SER A 277 9.22 6.33 26.99
N ALA A 278 7.91 6.29 27.18
CA ALA A 278 7.08 5.11 26.91
C ALA A 278 7.09 4.73 25.43
N GLN A 279 7.02 5.71 24.52
CA GLN A 279 7.06 5.49 23.08
C GLN A 279 8.40 4.88 22.65
N ASP A 280 9.53 5.47 23.06
CA ASP A 280 10.87 5.00 22.70
C ASP A 280 11.12 3.58 23.22
N THR A 281 10.57 3.26 24.38
CA THR A 281 10.71 1.91 24.98
C THR A 281 9.87 0.91 24.21
N LEU A 282 8.62 1.24 23.89
CA LEU A 282 7.73 0.37 23.10
C LEU A 282 8.31 0.09 21.72
N GLU A 283 8.81 1.10 21.02
CA GLU A 283 9.42 0.94 19.68
C GLU A 283 10.62 0.00 19.73
N ARG A 284 11.48 0.10 20.76
CA ARG A 284 12.60 -0.82 20.94
C ARG A 284 12.15 -2.25 21.17
N GLU A 285 11.15 -2.45 22.02
CA GLU A 285 10.61 -3.78 22.31
C GLU A 285 9.95 -4.42 21.08
N LEU A 286 9.18 -3.65 20.32
CA LEU A 286 8.57 -4.13 19.06
C LEU A 286 9.60 -4.46 18.00
N THR A 287 10.70 -3.68 17.91
CA THR A 287 11.80 -3.94 16.98
C THR A 287 12.53 -5.25 17.29
N ASN A 288 12.57 -5.67 18.55
CA ASN A 288 13.17 -6.93 18.96
C ASN A 288 12.30 -8.16 18.65
N LEU A 289 11.04 -7.96 18.25
CA LEU A 289 10.17 -9.06 17.86
C LEU A 289 10.64 -9.66 16.52
N GLN A 290 10.35 -10.93 16.36
CA GLN A 290 10.63 -11.63 15.11
C GLN A 290 9.73 -11.09 13.99
N HIS A 291 10.33 -10.42 13.00
CA HIS A 291 9.63 -9.97 11.81
C HIS A 291 9.39 -11.15 10.86
N GLY A 292 8.15 -11.36 10.50
CA GLY A 292 7.74 -12.36 9.52
C GLY A 292 7.49 -11.76 8.14
N GLU A 293 7.30 -12.64 7.16
CA GLU A 293 6.92 -12.23 5.81
C GLU A 293 5.43 -11.85 5.77
N LEU A 294 5.13 -10.59 5.55
CA LEU A 294 3.78 -10.11 5.27
C LEU A 294 3.56 -10.04 3.76
N PHE A 295 2.67 -10.88 3.27
CA PHE A 295 2.23 -10.80 1.87
C PHE A 295 1.10 -9.77 1.77
N ASN A 296 1.42 -8.58 1.31
CA ASN A 296 0.43 -7.63 0.87
C ASN A 296 0.13 -7.90 -0.61
N ALA A 297 -1.06 -8.39 -0.90
CA ALA A 297 -1.59 -8.33 -2.25
C ALA A 297 -1.95 -6.86 -2.53
N MET A 298 -0.96 -6.05 -2.88
CA MET A 298 -1.26 -4.78 -3.53
C MET A 298 -1.81 -5.10 -4.92
N TYR A 299 -2.97 -4.58 -5.23
CA TYR A 299 -3.44 -4.48 -6.60
C TYR A 299 -2.47 -3.54 -7.31
N SER A 300 -1.38 -4.12 -7.81
CA SER A 300 -0.38 -3.34 -8.48
C SER A 300 -0.72 -3.22 -9.94
N GLU A 301 -0.34 -2.14 -10.41
CA GLU A 301 -0.04 -1.70 -11.75
C GLU A 301 -0.25 -2.73 -12.85
N TYR A 302 -1.03 -2.34 -13.84
CA TYR A 302 -1.19 -3.11 -15.07
C TYR A 302 0.18 -3.34 -15.71
N ASP A 303 0.43 -4.56 -16.20
CA ASP A 303 1.67 -4.91 -16.87
C ASP A 303 1.76 -4.14 -18.20
N GLU A 304 2.74 -3.25 -18.27
CA GLU A 304 2.95 -2.43 -19.46
C GLU A 304 3.64 -3.24 -20.56
N GLN A 305 2.98 -3.39 -21.69
CA GLN A 305 3.47 -4.15 -22.84
C GLN A 305 4.13 -3.29 -23.93
N PHE A 306 4.39 -2.01 -23.64
CA PHE A 306 4.97 -1.09 -24.63
C PHE A 306 6.34 -1.54 -25.15
N GLN A 307 7.11 -2.29 -24.33
CA GLN A 307 8.45 -2.78 -24.68
C GLN A 307 8.44 -3.69 -25.92
N THR A 308 7.44 -4.56 -26.04
CA THR A 308 7.28 -5.48 -27.15
C THR A 308 7.03 -4.71 -28.46
N PHE A 309 6.15 -3.71 -28.42
CA PHE A 309 5.83 -2.88 -29.58
C PHE A 309 7.00 -1.96 -29.94
N ALA A 310 7.72 -1.43 -28.95
CA ALA A 310 8.91 -0.61 -29.15
C ALA A 310 10.05 -1.41 -29.82
N LEU A 311 10.28 -2.64 -29.38
CA LEU A 311 11.27 -3.54 -29.98
C LEU A 311 10.93 -3.85 -31.45
N LEU A 312 9.66 -4.14 -31.73
CA LEU A 312 9.20 -4.39 -33.09
C LEU A 312 9.41 -3.15 -33.98
N ALA A 313 9.06 -1.97 -33.48
CA ALA A 313 9.28 -0.70 -34.20
C ALA A 313 10.77 -0.48 -34.48
N LEU A 314 11.66 -0.74 -33.52
CA LEU A 314 13.10 -0.61 -33.68
C LEU A 314 13.65 -1.53 -34.78
N ILE A 315 13.21 -2.80 -34.80
CA ILE A 315 13.60 -3.77 -35.82
C ILE A 315 13.17 -3.27 -37.21
N LEU A 316 11.94 -2.77 -37.34
CA LEU A 316 11.45 -2.26 -38.63
C LEU A 316 12.21 -1.00 -39.10
N ILE A 317 12.61 -0.11 -38.19
CA ILE A 317 13.45 1.06 -38.48
C ILE A 317 14.81 0.60 -39.01
N ILE A 318 15.44 -0.37 -38.40
CA ILE A 318 16.72 -0.91 -38.86
C ILE A 318 16.57 -1.50 -40.25
N ILE A 319 15.51 -2.25 -40.53
CA ILE A 319 15.24 -2.81 -41.87
C ILE A 319 15.04 -1.71 -42.88
N GLU A 320 14.29 -0.66 -42.54
CA GLU A 320 14.07 0.51 -43.37
C GLU A 320 15.38 1.23 -43.72
N MET A 321 16.25 1.43 -42.73
CA MET A 321 17.53 2.09 -42.86
C MET A 321 18.50 1.33 -43.80
N VAL A 322 18.50 -0.02 -43.70
CA VAL A 322 19.32 -0.90 -44.56
C VAL A 322 18.78 -0.96 -46.01
N MET A 323 17.50 -0.61 -46.20
CA MET A 323 16.83 -0.71 -47.50
C MET A 323 17.15 0.53 -48.38
N LEU A 324 18.12 0.40 -49.29
CA LEU A 324 18.48 1.45 -50.24
C LEU A 324 17.47 1.57 -51.37
N ASP A 325 17.19 2.79 -51.85
CA ASP A 325 16.29 3.06 -52.99
C ASP A 325 16.83 2.54 -54.33
N VAL A 326 18.13 2.33 -54.40
CA VAL A 326 18.86 1.79 -55.57
C VAL A 326 19.12 0.30 -55.41
N LYS A 327 19.12 -0.45 -56.49
CA LYS A 327 19.46 -1.88 -56.48
C LYS A 327 20.83 -2.10 -55.86
N ASN A 328 20.86 -2.69 -54.64
CA ASN A 328 22.10 -2.88 -53.89
C ASN A 328 23.04 -3.81 -54.64
N PRO A 329 24.32 -3.47 -54.90
CA PRO A 329 25.27 -4.34 -55.57
C PRO A 329 25.56 -5.62 -54.75
N PHE A 330 25.50 -5.55 -53.43
CA PHE A 330 25.73 -6.70 -52.55
C PHE A 330 24.67 -7.83 -52.66
N PHE A 331 23.42 -7.50 -52.98
CA PHE A 331 22.32 -8.46 -53.08
C PHE A 331 21.97 -8.84 -54.51
N LYS A 332 22.84 -8.56 -55.48
CA LYS A 332 22.63 -8.82 -56.93
C LYS A 332 22.37 -10.31 -57.22
N ASN A 333 22.84 -11.19 -56.38
CA ASN A 333 22.73 -12.67 -56.54
C ASN A 333 21.53 -13.27 -55.76
N ILE A 334 20.84 -12.53 -54.88
CA ILE A 334 19.68 -13.04 -54.13
C ILE A 334 18.41 -12.60 -54.88
N ARG A 335 17.86 -13.48 -55.70
CA ARG A 335 16.55 -13.32 -56.35
C ARG A 335 15.44 -13.72 -55.37
N LEU A 336 15.00 -12.79 -54.51
CA LEU A 336 13.91 -13.02 -53.55
C LEU A 336 12.50 -13.06 -54.18
N PHE A 337 12.37 -12.56 -55.43
CA PHE A 337 11.10 -12.61 -56.18
C PHE A 337 11.42 -12.93 -57.62
N ARG A 338 11.20 -14.17 -57.99
CA ARG A 338 11.24 -14.64 -59.39
C ARG A 338 9.79 -14.61 -59.89
N LYS A 339 9.50 -13.75 -60.86
CA LYS A 339 8.46 -13.97 -61.88
C LYS A 339 9.11 -14.58 -63.08
#